data_b18304d5c9d01dbbb7ebd8877bdeecdd
#
_entry.id   b18304d5c9d01dbbb7ebd8877bdeecdd
#
_cell.length_a   1.000
_cell.length_b   1.000
_cell.length_c   1.000
_cell.angle_alpha   90.00
_cell.angle_beta   90.00
_cell.angle_gamma   90.00
#
_symmetry.space_group_name_H-M   'P 1'
#
loop_
_entity.id
_entity.type
_entity.pdbx_description
1 polymer ?
#
loop_
_entity_poly.entity_id
_entity_poly.type
_entity_poly.pdbx_seq_one_letter_code
_entity_poly.pdbx_strand_id
1 'polypeptide(L)'
;MSYDKLVLARKSCRKCAELVNPADPSHAHLDGAEVGPWSRWLASRPAKLILVGQDWGTVDYYRDHNGRDIPDNRTNKRLKEFLELCGFAVGPPDQTDRLSGVFATNAILCLKHGTMSAAVKSKWYSACSQFLKWTIEETSAPIVVALGSHAYEAVVGAYGMIPRPPSFPEAVAASPFPVDGSRVLFAVYHPAARHKNRTLEQMRADWNRIATHLKELGR
;
A
#
# COMPACT_ATOMS: atom_id res chain seq x y z
N MET A 1 -15.22 -8.45 -8.26
CA MET A 1 -15.90 -8.47 -6.92
C MET A 1 -16.11 -7.02 -6.55
N SER A 2 -17.26 -6.61 -5.97
CA SER A 2 -17.38 -5.21 -5.55
C SER A 2 -16.54 -4.91 -4.31
N TYR A 3 -16.13 -3.65 -4.15
CA TYR A 3 -15.30 -3.23 -3.02
C TYR A 3 -15.94 -3.54 -1.66
N ASP A 4 -17.24 -3.35 -1.51
CA ASP A 4 -17.94 -3.67 -0.26
C ASP A 4 -17.88 -5.17 0.08
N LYS A 5 -18.00 -6.03 -0.93
CA LYS A 5 -17.81 -7.49 -0.75
C LYS A 5 -16.38 -7.82 -0.37
N LEU A 6 -15.39 -7.13 -0.94
CA LEU A 6 -13.98 -7.26 -0.58
C LEU A 6 -13.75 -6.88 0.90
N VAL A 7 -14.30 -5.76 1.35
CA VAL A 7 -14.22 -5.31 2.75
C VAL A 7 -14.86 -6.32 3.68
N LEU A 8 -16.06 -6.82 3.36
CA LEU A 8 -16.75 -7.85 4.16
C LEU A 8 -15.95 -9.16 4.23
N ALA A 9 -15.39 -9.60 3.10
CA ALA A 9 -14.53 -10.79 3.05
C ALA A 9 -13.27 -10.63 3.91
N ARG A 10 -12.64 -9.44 3.91
CA ARG A 10 -11.52 -9.13 4.80
C ARG A 10 -11.94 -9.19 6.27
N LYS A 11 -13.08 -8.59 6.62
CA LYS A 11 -13.58 -8.58 8.00
C LYS A 11 -13.85 -9.99 8.53
N SER A 12 -14.33 -10.88 7.70
CA SER A 12 -14.61 -12.29 8.07
C SER A 12 -13.39 -13.22 8.00
N CYS A 13 -12.25 -12.75 7.47
CA CYS A 13 -11.05 -13.57 7.29
C CYS A 13 -10.42 -13.99 8.63
N ARG A 14 -10.08 -15.30 8.76
CA ARG A 14 -9.45 -15.87 9.96
C ARG A 14 -8.24 -16.76 9.61
N LYS A 15 -7.59 -16.49 8.45
CA LYS A 15 -6.49 -17.33 7.94
C LYS A 15 -5.18 -17.23 8.74
N CYS A 16 -5.00 -16.16 9.53
CA CYS A 16 -3.75 -15.86 10.22
C CYS A 16 -4.01 -15.73 11.73
N ALA A 17 -3.97 -16.85 12.46
CA ALA A 17 -4.23 -16.88 13.91
C ALA A 17 -3.21 -16.05 14.75
N GLU A 18 -2.05 -15.71 14.19
CA GLU A 18 -1.01 -14.92 14.86
C GLU A 18 -1.18 -13.41 14.65
N LEU A 19 -2.14 -13.01 13.84
CA LEU A 19 -2.46 -11.62 13.57
C LEU A 19 -3.84 -11.28 14.13
N VAL A 20 -4.03 -10.01 14.46
CA VAL A 20 -5.32 -9.48 14.93
C VAL A 20 -6.07 -8.92 13.72
N ASN A 21 -7.23 -9.51 13.43
CA ASN A 21 -8.16 -8.89 12.50
C ASN A 21 -8.85 -7.73 13.22
N PRO A 22 -8.75 -6.48 12.71
CA PRO A 22 -9.38 -5.32 13.36
C PRO A 22 -10.90 -5.44 13.48
N ALA A 23 -11.54 -6.29 12.66
CA ALA A 23 -12.98 -6.56 12.75
C ALA A 23 -13.39 -7.54 13.87
N ASP A 24 -12.44 -8.12 14.61
CA ASP A 24 -12.76 -8.93 15.77
C ASP A 24 -13.42 -8.08 16.86
N PRO A 25 -14.45 -8.61 17.57
CA PRO A 25 -15.23 -7.81 18.51
C PRO A 25 -14.39 -7.06 19.55
N SER A 26 -13.31 -7.67 20.04
CA SER A 26 -12.38 -7.04 21.01
C SER A 26 -11.55 -5.88 20.42
N HIS A 27 -11.51 -5.75 19.10
CA HIS A 27 -10.70 -4.76 18.37
C HIS A 27 -11.53 -3.94 17.38
N ALA A 28 -12.85 -4.08 17.37
CA ALA A 28 -13.74 -3.46 16.39
C ALA A 28 -13.65 -1.92 16.32
N HIS A 29 -13.22 -1.27 17.39
CA HIS A 29 -12.94 0.17 17.42
C HIS A 29 -11.75 0.59 16.54
N LEU A 30 -10.88 -0.35 16.14
CA LEU A 30 -9.77 -0.13 15.22
C LEU A 30 -10.18 -0.29 13.77
N ASP A 31 -11.30 -0.96 13.52
CA ASP A 31 -11.80 -1.25 12.17
C ASP A 31 -12.50 -0.04 11.54
N GLY A 32 -12.75 -0.11 10.25
CA GLY A 32 -13.45 0.90 9.48
C GLY A 32 -14.20 0.33 8.28
N ALA A 33 -14.76 1.20 7.47
CA ALA A 33 -15.45 0.82 6.23
C ALA A 33 -14.53 0.48 5.07
N GLU A 34 -13.22 0.55 5.28
CA GLU A 34 -12.21 0.35 4.24
C GLU A 34 -11.40 -0.95 4.48
N VAL A 35 -10.60 -1.37 3.51
CA VAL A 35 -9.78 -2.59 3.65
C VAL A 35 -8.65 -2.46 4.65
N GLY A 36 -8.21 -1.22 4.96
CA GLY A 36 -7.11 -0.97 5.88
C GLY A 36 -6.98 0.50 6.29
N PRO A 37 -6.04 0.86 7.18
CA PRO A 37 -5.90 2.22 7.69
C PRO A 37 -5.46 3.20 6.62
N TRP A 38 -4.57 2.82 5.71
CA TRP A 38 -4.19 3.67 4.60
C TRP A 38 -5.33 3.90 3.62
N SER A 39 -6.20 2.91 3.41
CA SER A 39 -7.44 3.10 2.64
C SER A 39 -8.47 3.97 3.38
N ARG A 40 -8.33 4.15 4.71
CA ARG A 40 -9.12 5.15 5.47
C ARG A 40 -8.62 6.57 5.23
N TRP A 41 -7.40 6.72 4.80
CA TRP A 41 -6.80 8.00 4.39
C TRP A 41 -6.99 8.21 2.89
N LEU A 42 -6.33 7.45 2.04
CA LEU A 42 -6.33 7.58 0.58
C LEU A 42 -7.29 6.53 0.00
N ALA A 43 -8.49 6.97 -0.38
CA ALA A 43 -9.64 6.11 -0.66
C ALA A 43 -10.27 6.34 -2.04
N SER A 44 -9.57 7.02 -2.98
CA SER A 44 -10.13 7.31 -4.29
C SER A 44 -10.44 6.04 -5.09
N ARG A 45 -11.66 5.93 -5.61
CA ARG A 45 -12.13 4.85 -6.49
C ARG A 45 -13.08 5.43 -7.54
N PRO A 46 -12.75 5.38 -8.83
CA PRO A 46 -11.49 4.88 -9.40
C PRO A 46 -10.28 5.71 -8.97
N ALA A 47 -9.09 5.10 -8.98
CA ALA A 47 -7.83 5.77 -8.68
C ALA A 47 -6.95 5.89 -9.93
N LYS A 48 -6.12 6.92 -9.98
CA LYS A 48 -5.05 7.04 -10.98
C LYS A 48 -3.79 6.27 -10.57
N LEU A 49 -3.62 6.07 -9.25
CA LEU A 49 -2.47 5.41 -8.67
C LEU A 49 -2.88 4.68 -7.40
N ILE A 50 -2.40 3.43 -7.22
CA ILE A 50 -2.52 2.69 -5.96
C ILE A 50 -1.17 2.50 -5.31
N LEU A 51 -1.09 2.83 -4.03
CA LEU A 51 0.07 2.57 -3.17
C LEU A 51 -0.12 1.24 -2.45
N VAL A 52 0.92 0.41 -2.42
CA VAL A 52 0.95 -0.84 -1.67
C VAL A 52 2.09 -0.79 -0.66
N GLY A 53 1.76 -0.78 0.62
CA GLY A 53 2.70 -0.93 1.72
C GLY A 53 2.83 -2.39 2.16
N GLN A 54 3.69 -2.64 3.17
CA GLN A 54 3.92 -3.98 3.69
C GLN A 54 2.76 -4.49 4.54
N ASP A 55 2.49 -3.83 5.65
CA ASP A 55 1.49 -4.21 6.65
C ASP A 55 0.94 -2.98 7.38
N TRP A 56 -0.15 -3.16 8.13
CA TRP A 56 -0.74 -2.06 8.90
C TRP A 56 0.16 -1.56 10.03
N GLY A 57 0.94 -2.44 10.64
CA GLY A 57 1.64 -2.16 11.89
C GLY A 57 1.08 -2.94 13.07
N THR A 58 1.10 -2.36 14.26
CA THR A 58 0.76 -3.06 15.51
C THR A 58 -0.57 -2.64 16.10
N VAL A 59 -1.15 -3.55 16.91
CA VAL A 59 -2.39 -3.28 17.66
C VAL A 59 -2.23 -2.05 18.55
N ASP A 60 -1.10 -1.95 19.28
CA ASP A 60 -0.87 -0.84 20.21
C ASP A 60 -0.84 0.50 19.49
N TYR A 61 -0.11 0.59 18.38
CA TYR A 61 -0.06 1.81 17.58
C TYR A 61 -1.46 2.29 17.16
N TYR A 62 -2.28 1.39 16.59
CA TYR A 62 -3.61 1.79 16.12
C TYR A 62 -4.62 1.99 17.25
N ARG A 63 -4.48 1.31 18.39
CA ARG A 63 -5.27 1.58 19.60
C ARG A 63 -5.04 3.02 20.07
N ASP A 64 -3.78 3.45 20.16
CA ASP A 64 -3.40 4.78 20.63
C ASP A 64 -3.80 5.90 19.64
N HIS A 65 -4.14 5.55 18.40
CA HIS A 65 -4.54 6.50 17.35
C HIS A 65 -5.94 6.23 16.77
N ASN A 66 -6.81 5.56 17.53
CA ASN A 66 -8.22 5.30 17.13
C ASN A 66 -8.36 4.67 15.73
N GLY A 67 -7.51 3.71 15.42
CA GLY A 67 -7.52 2.99 14.16
C GLY A 67 -7.10 3.82 12.92
N ARG A 68 -6.50 4.98 13.12
CA ARG A 68 -6.01 5.85 12.05
C ARG A 68 -4.50 6.01 12.11
N ASP A 69 -3.93 6.42 11.01
CA ASP A 69 -2.53 6.85 10.96
C ASP A 69 -2.41 8.33 11.39
N ILE A 70 -1.23 8.72 11.85
CA ILE A 70 -0.97 10.09 12.31
C ILE A 70 -0.28 10.94 11.24
N PRO A 71 -0.64 12.25 11.16
CA PRO A 71 -0.03 13.15 10.18
C PRO A 71 1.49 13.26 10.31
N ASP A 72 1.98 13.25 11.54
CA ASP A 72 3.35 13.61 11.84
C ASP A 72 4.37 12.48 11.75
N ASN A 73 3.96 11.24 11.42
CA ASN A 73 4.95 10.20 11.22
C ASN A 73 5.77 10.44 9.94
N ARG A 74 7.02 9.99 9.98
CA ARG A 74 7.98 10.20 8.89
C ARG A 74 7.53 9.61 7.55
N THR A 75 6.82 8.49 7.58
CA THR A 75 6.30 7.83 6.37
C THR A 75 5.28 8.72 5.69
N ASN A 76 4.30 9.19 6.43
CA ASN A 76 3.19 9.97 5.89
C ASN A 76 3.65 11.34 5.39
N LYS A 77 4.54 12.04 6.14
CA LYS A 77 5.13 13.30 5.69
C LYS A 77 5.82 13.16 4.34
N ARG A 78 6.68 12.16 4.19
CA ARG A 78 7.38 11.92 2.93
C ARG A 78 6.47 11.40 1.82
N LEU A 79 5.50 10.59 2.17
CA LEU A 79 4.54 10.10 1.19
C LEU A 79 3.74 11.24 0.58
N LYS A 80 3.28 12.21 1.40
CA LYS A 80 2.67 13.45 0.90
C LYS A 80 3.60 14.19 -0.06
N GLU A 81 4.85 14.46 0.36
CA GLU A 81 5.85 15.12 -0.49
C GLU A 81 5.99 14.41 -1.85
N PHE A 82 6.09 13.09 -1.85
CA PHE A 82 6.24 12.32 -3.06
C PHE A 82 4.98 12.31 -3.95
N LEU A 83 3.80 12.28 -3.35
CA LEU A 83 2.55 12.39 -4.09
C LEU A 83 2.37 13.79 -4.70
N GLU A 84 2.81 14.83 -4.02
CA GLU A 84 2.83 16.20 -4.55
C GLU A 84 3.74 16.30 -5.79
N LEU A 85 4.91 15.62 -5.83
CA LEU A 85 5.75 15.51 -7.03
C LEU A 85 5.00 14.88 -8.21
N CYS A 86 4.08 13.96 -7.92
CA CYS A 86 3.22 13.32 -8.93
C CYS A 86 2.00 14.17 -9.31
N GLY A 87 1.81 15.34 -8.71
CA GLY A 87 0.68 16.23 -8.96
C GLY A 87 -0.59 15.90 -8.16
N PHE A 88 -0.48 15.06 -7.11
CA PHE A 88 -1.60 14.76 -6.22
C PHE A 88 -1.58 15.65 -4.98
N ALA A 89 -2.61 16.46 -4.80
CA ALA A 89 -2.87 17.14 -3.54
C ALA A 89 -3.64 16.19 -2.62
N VAL A 90 -3.02 15.74 -1.53
CA VAL A 90 -3.65 14.81 -0.59
C VAL A 90 -3.86 15.46 0.78
N GLY A 91 -5.01 15.19 1.39
CA GLY A 91 -5.35 15.62 2.72
C GLY A 91 -4.47 14.99 3.82
N PRO A 92 -4.67 15.34 5.09
CA PRO A 92 -3.95 14.75 6.19
C PRO A 92 -4.43 13.30 6.49
N PRO A 93 -3.58 12.42 7.04
CA PRO A 93 -3.89 11.01 7.27
C PRO A 93 -5.02 10.72 8.27
N ASP A 94 -5.36 11.65 9.12
CA ASP A 94 -6.49 11.56 10.06
C ASP A 94 -7.86 11.83 9.40
N GLN A 95 -7.88 12.28 8.15
CA GLN A 95 -9.07 12.50 7.33
C GLN A 95 -9.14 11.54 6.15
N THR A 96 -10.36 11.29 5.67
CA THR A 96 -10.57 10.45 4.49
C THR A 96 -10.57 11.29 3.23
N ASP A 97 -9.61 11.04 2.34
CA ASP A 97 -9.51 11.66 1.02
C ASP A 97 -9.98 10.67 -0.06
N ARG A 98 -11.11 11.01 -0.69
CA ARG A 98 -11.72 10.23 -1.78
C ARG A 98 -11.56 10.88 -3.16
N LEU A 99 -10.95 12.06 -3.22
CA LEU A 99 -10.90 12.88 -4.42
C LEU A 99 -9.49 13.12 -4.96
N SER A 100 -8.46 12.75 -4.19
CA SER A 100 -7.05 12.93 -4.62
C SER A 100 -6.67 12.15 -5.88
N GLY A 101 -7.42 11.13 -6.25
CA GLY A 101 -7.05 10.20 -7.33
C GLY A 101 -6.06 9.11 -6.87
N VAL A 102 -5.76 9.03 -5.57
CA VAL A 102 -4.87 8.04 -4.97
C VAL A 102 -5.65 7.07 -4.10
N PHE A 103 -5.32 5.78 -4.21
CA PHE A 103 -5.75 4.76 -3.26
C PHE A 103 -4.53 4.18 -2.55
N ALA A 104 -4.66 3.80 -1.28
CA ALA A 104 -3.57 3.17 -0.56
C ALA A 104 -4.02 1.93 0.21
N THR A 105 -3.21 0.89 0.19
CA THR A 105 -3.44 -0.36 0.90
C THR A 105 -2.13 -0.96 1.40
N ASN A 106 -2.23 -2.09 2.08
CA ASN A 106 -1.09 -2.89 2.51
C ASN A 106 -1.21 -4.31 1.97
N ALA A 107 -0.08 -4.98 1.78
CA ALA A 107 -0.05 -6.38 1.36
C ALA A 107 -0.62 -7.32 2.44
N ILE A 108 -0.51 -6.95 3.72
CA ILE A 108 -1.11 -7.66 4.85
C ILE A 108 -2.16 -6.77 5.50
N LEU A 109 -3.37 -7.28 5.66
CA LEU A 109 -4.56 -6.53 6.07
C LEU A 109 -4.98 -6.78 7.53
N CYS A 110 -4.08 -7.26 8.37
CA CYS A 110 -4.27 -7.48 9.80
C CYS A 110 -3.13 -6.84 10.60
N LEU A 111 -3.38 -6.62 11.90
CA LEU A 111 -2.43 -6.00 12.83
C LEU A 111 -1.49 -7.03 13.42
N LYS A 112 -0.25 -6.63 13.67
CA LYS A 112 0.76 -7.44 14.38
C LYS A 112 0.68 -7.21 15.89
N HIS A 113 1.16 -8.19 16.64
CA HIS A 113 1.57 -7.98 18.03
C HIS A 113 3.02 -7.48 18.11
N GLY A 114 3.40 -6.88 19.23
CA GLY A 114 4.78 -6.45 19.51
C GLY A 114 5.14 -5.11 18.88
N THR A 115 6.32 -5.00 18.27
CA THR A 115 6.85 -3.73 17.76
C THR A 115 6.56 -3.51 16.27
N MET A 116 6.60 -2.25 15.84
CA MET A 116 6.44 -1.90 14.40
C MET A 116 7.48 -2.58 13.51
N SER A 117 8.67 -2.86 14.04
CA SER A 117 9.75 -3.56 13.33
C SER A 117 9.69 -5.09 13.45
N ALA A 118 8.68 -5.65 14.12
CA ALA A 118 8.52 -7.09 14.22
C ALA A 118 8.45 -7.74 12.83
N ALA A 119 9.15 -8.86 12.67
CA ALA A 119 9.26 -9.55 11.39
C ALA A 119 7.90 -10.02 10.88
N VAL A 120 7.71 -9.89 9.58
CA VAL A 120 6.52 -10.36 8.88
C VAL A 120 6.80 -11.72 8.25
N LYS A 121 5.89 -12.68 8.47
CA LYS A 121 6.05 -14.05 7.98
C LYS A 121 5.55 -14.18 6.53
N SER A 122 6.28 -14.91 5.70
CA SER A 122 5.92 -15.12 4.27
C SER A 122 4.51 -15.72 4.09
N LYS A 123 4.08 -16.62 4.99
CA LYS A 123 2.73 -17.21 4.98
C LYS A 123 1.60 -16.17 5.08
N TRP A 124 1.84 -15.01 5.70
CA TRP A 124 0.83 -13.94 5.80
C TRP A 124 0.63 -13.24 4.47
N TYR A 125 1.70 -13.02 3.69
CA TYR A 125 1.58 -12.50 2.33
C TYR A 125 0.78 -13.45 1.44
N SER A 126 1.08 -14.75 1.48
CA SER A 126 0.33 -15.76 0.73
C SER A 126 -1.14 -15.79 1.12
N ALA A 127 -1.45 -15.69 2.42
CA ALA A 127 -2.84 -15.66 2.91
C ALA A 127 -3.61 -14.40 2.46
N CYS A 128 -2.92 -13.27 2.31
CA CYS A 128 -3.51 -11.99 1.90
C CYS A 128 -3.43 -11.73 0.38
N SER A 129 -2.69 -12.52 -0.40
CA SER A 129 -2.42 -12.26 -1.81
C SER A 129 -3.67 -12.02 -2.66
N GLN A 130 -4.72 -12.80 -2.43
CA GLN A 130 -5.98 -12.65 -3.15
C GLN A 130 -6.71 -11.33 -2.80
N PHE A 131 -6.64 -10.88 -1.54
CA PHE A 131 -7.19 -9.58 -1.13
C PHE A 131 -6.41 -8.44 -1.77
N LEU A 132 -5.07 -8.55 -1.83
CA LEU A 132 -4.24 -7.56 -2.49
C LEU A 132 -4.59 -7.43 -3.97
N LYS A 133 -4.68 -8.56 -4.68
CA LYS A 133 -5.07 -8.59 -6.10
C LYS A 133 -6.44 -7.95 -6.30
N TRP A 134 -7.46 -8.36 -5.55
CA TRP A 134 -8.81 -7.78 -5.63
C TRP A 134 -8.83 -6.29 -5.32
N THR A 135 -8.05 -5.84 -4.33
CA THR A 135 -7.96 -4.40 -4.03
C THR A 135 -7.38 -3.61 -5.20
N ILE A 136 -6.32 -4.10 -5.82
CA ILE A 136 -5.71 -3.45 -6.99
C ILE A 136 -6.71 -3.42 -8.17
N GLU A 137 -7.42 -4.51 -8.42
CA GLU A 137 -8.42 -4.59 -9.50
C GLU A 137 -9.61 -3.64 -9.26
N GLU A 138 -10.15 -3.57 -8.03
CA GLU A 138 -11.30 -2.72 -7.69
C GLU A 138 -10.99 -1.22 -7.75
N THR A 139 -9.75 -0.83 -7.57
CA THR A 139 -9.37 0.59 -7.70
C THR A 139 -9.30 1.05 -9.15
N SER A 140 -9.22 0.13 -10.11
CA SER A 140 -8.99 0.40 -11.53
C SER A 140 -7.74 1.25 -11.83
N ALA A 141 -6.83 1.36 -10.87
CA ALA A 141 -5.62 2.18 -10.99
C ALA A 141 -4.67 1.61 -12.06
N PRO A 142 -4.27 2.39 -13.07
CA PRO A 142 -3.31 1.93 -14.08
C PRO A 142 -1.88 1.82 -13.55
N ILE A 143 -1.58 2.48 -12.42
CA ILE A 143 -0.25 2.47 -11.80
C ILE A 143 -0.32 1.87 -10.41
N VAL A 144 0.45 0.81 -10.18
CA VAL A 144 0.68 0.20 -8.88
C VAL A 144 2.06 0.60 -8.39
N VAL A 145 2.17 1.20 -7.22
CA VAL A 145 3.44 1.61 -6.60
C VAL A 145 3.68 0.77 -5.35
N ALA A 146 4.68 -0.11 -5.39
CA ALA A 146 5.08 -0.93 -4.26
C ALA A 146 6.14 -0.22 -3.41
N LEU A 147 5.82 0.03 -2.15
CA LEU A 147 6.67 0.76 -1.18
C LEU A 147 7.57 -0.20 -0.40
N GLY A 148 8.76 -0.47 -0.94
CA GLY A 148 9.76 -1.36 -0.36
C GLY A 148 9.69 -2.80 -0.89
N SER A 149 10.72 -3.59 -0.58
CA SER A 149 10.92 -4.92 -1.12
C SER A 149 9.77 -5.90 -0.83
N HIS A 150 9.25 -5.88 0.40
CA HIS A 150 8.16 -6.79 0.78
C HIS A 150 6.84 -6.50 0.05
N ALA A 151 6.51 -5.22 -0.14
CA ALA A 151 5.33 -4.83 -0.92
C ALA A 151 5.51 -5.21 -2.40
N TYR A 152 6.71 -5.00 -2.95
CA TYR A 152 7.05 -5.40 -4.31
C TYR A 152 6.88 -6.90 -4.52
N GLU A 153 7.49 -7.73 -3.67
CA GLU A 153 7.37 -9.20 -3.74
C GLU A 153 5.91 -9.67 -3.57
N ALA A 154 5.14 -8.98 -2.73
CA ALA A 154 3.73 -9.30 -2.54
C ALA A 154 2.91 -9.03 -3.82
N VAL A 155 3.14 -7.93 -4.53
CA VAL A 155 2.45 -7.65 -5.81
C VAL A 155 2.89 -8.64 -6.88
N VAL A 156 4.20 -8.88 -7.03
CA VAL A 156 4.74 -9.87 -7.99
C VAL A 156 4.13 -11.26 -7.75
N GLY A 157 4.05 -11.68 -6.49
CA GLY A 157 3.46 -12.95 -6.10
C GLY A 157 1.95 -13.03 -6.31
N ALA A 158 1.20 -11.96 -5.99
CA ALA A 158 -0.25 -11.92 -6.13
C ALA A 158 -0.72 -12.01 -7.59
N TYR A 159 0.08 -11.52 -8.52
CA TYR A 159 -0.19 -11.58 -9.96
C TYR A 159 0.50 -12.75 -10.67
N GLY A 160 1.42 -13.47 -10.00
CA GLY A 160 2.19 -14.53 -10.63
C GLY A 160 2.94 -14.04 -11.88
N MET A 161 3.58 -12.87 -11.81
CA MET A 161 4.19 -12.19 -12.95
C MET A 161 5.22 -13.09 -13.65
N ILE A 162 5.07 -13.27 -14.97
CA ILE A 162 5.95 -14.09 -15.82
C ILE A 162 6.28 -13.29 -17.09
N PRO A 163 7.59 -13.11 -17.47
CA PRO A 163 8.74 -13.52 -16.66
C PRO A 163 8.77 -12.79 -15.31
N ARG A 164 9.36 -13.44 -14.28
CA ARG A 164 9.50 -12.81 -12.99
C ARG A 164 10.36 -11.54 -13.11
N PRO A 165 9.91 -10.38 -12.62
CA PRO A 165 10.72 -9.18 -12.60
C PRO A 165 12.00 -9.35 -11.77
N PRO A 166 13.03 -8.50 -11.97
CA PRO A 166 14.32 -8.62 -11.30
C PRO A 166 14.22 -8.41 -9.78
N SER A 167 15.34 -8.57 -9.07
CA SER A 167 15.44 -8.27 -7.63
C SER A 167 15.02 -6.84 -7.31
N PHE A 168 14.55 -6.59 -6.08
CA PHE A 168 14.01 -5.29 -5.72
C PHE A 168 14.95 -4.10 -6.01
N PRO A 169 16.28 -4.13 -5.70
CA PRO A 169 17.16 -3.02 -6.04
C PRO A 169 17.25 -2.74 -7.55
N GLU A 170 17.27 -3.80 -8.34
CA GLU A 170 17.28 -3.69 -9.81
C GLU A 170 15.92 -3.22 -10.32
N ALA A 171 14.83 -3.71 -9.72
CA ALA A 171 13.48 -3.30 -10.06
C ALA A 171 13.24 -1.82 -9.82
N VAL A 172 13.79 -1.24 -8.75
CA VAL A 172 13.71 0.22 -8.52
C VAL A 172 14.35 1.00 -9.67
N ALA A 173 15.45 0.53 -10.22
CA ALA A 173 16.12 1.19 -11.35
C ALA A 173 15.37 0.98 -12.69
N ALA A 174 14.80 -0.20 -12.91
CA ALA A 174 14.25 -0.63 -14.19
C ALA A 174 12.72 -0.47 -14.32
N SER A 175 11.95 -0.20 -13.23
CA SER A 175 10.50 -0.04 -13.33
C SER A 175 10.10 1.11 -14.26
N PRO A 176 8.93 1.05 -14.94
CA PRO A 176 7.81 0.15 -14.63
C PRO A 176 7.89 -1.24 -15.27
N PHE A 177 7.15 -2.19 -14.67
CA PHE A 177 6.93 -3.53 -15.23
C PHE A 177 5.44 -3.76 -15.53
N PRO A 178 5.05 -4.40 -16.64
CA PRO A 178 3.66 -4.76 -16.87
C PRO A 178 3.20 -5.75 -15.79
N VAL A 179 2.06 -5.47 -15.16
CA VAL A 179 1.39 -6.37 -14.20
C VAL A 179 0.40 -7.27 -14.95
N ASP A 180 -0.39 -6.63 -15.80
CA ASP A 180 -1.37 -7.21 -16.70
C ASP A 180 -1.52 -6.31 -17.94
N GLY A 181 -2.54 -6.57 -18.80
CA GLY A 181 -2.77 -5.79 -20.02
C GLY A 181 -3.14 -4.31 -19.79
N SER A 182 -3.38 -3.88 -18.56
CA SER A 182 -3.90 -2.54 -18.21
C SER A 182 -3.11 -1.80 -17.14
N ARG A 183 -2.19 -2.47 -16.44
CA ARG A 183 -1.48 -1.94 -15.26
C ARG A 183 0.01 -2.12 -15.36
N VAL A 184 0.72 -1.17 -14.75
CA VAL A 184 2.18 -1.25 -14.55
C VAL A 184 2.54 -1.15 -13.07
N LEU A 185 3.63 -1.82 -12.68
CA LEU A 185 4.21 -1.82 -11.35
C LEU A 185 5.47 -0.96 -11.30
N PHE A 186 5.49 0.00 -10.42
CA PHE A 186 6.69 0.71 -9.99
C PHE A 186 7.16 0.18 -8.64
N ALA A 187 8.45 -0.13 -8.53
CA ALA A 187 9.12 -0.42 -7.28
C ALA A 187 9.81 0.85 -6.78
N VAL A 188 9.55 1.25 -5.53
CA VAL A 188 10.24 2.38 -4.88
C VAL A 188 10.63 2.03 -3.45
N TYR A 189 11.70 2.64 -2.94
CA TYR A 189 12.05 2.45 -1.54
C TYR A 189 10.98 3.03 -0.62
N HIS A 190 10.74 2.34 0.51
CA HIS A 190 9.76 2.78 1.51
C HIS A 190 10.07 4.22 1.97
N PRO A 191 9.08 5.13 2.10
CA PRO A 191 9.31 6.54 2.42
C PRO A 191 10.12 6.78 3.70
N ALA A 192 9.98 5.92 4.72
CA ALA A 192 10.76 5.99 5.95
C ALA A 192 12.13 5.27 5.88
N ALA A 193 12.51 4.70 4.74
CA ALA A 193 13.80 3.99 4.63
C ALA A 193 14.98 4.89 5.05
N ARG A 194 15.91 4.32 5.80
CA ARG A 194 17.15 4.98 6.15
C ARG A 194 18.11 4.97 4.95
N HIS A 195 18.81 6.07 4.75
CA HIS A 195 19.57 6.40 3.54
C HIS A 195 20.75 5.49 3.16
N LYS A 196 20.96 4.35 3.82
CA LYS A 196 22.07 3.45 3.44
C LYS A 196 21.98 2.93 1.99
N ASN A 197 20.74 2.73 1.50
CA ASN A 197 20.51 2.12 0.18
C ASN A 197 19.96 3.08 -0.87
N ARG A 198 19.46 4.26 -0.47
CA ARG A 198 18.90 5.27 -1.39
C ARG A 198 18.87 6.64 -0.72
N THR A 199 19.42 7.66 -1.33
CA THR A 199 19.34 9.04 -0.85
C THR A 199 17.94 9.61 -1.07
N LEU A 200 17.58 10.70 -0.38
CA LEU A 200 16.29 11.36 -0.58
C LEU A 200 16.17 11.91 -2.02
N GLU A 201 17.24 12.43 -2.58
CA GLU A 201 17.28 12.89 -3.96
C GLU A 201 16.98 11.76 -4.96
N GLN A 202 17.62 10.60 -4.77
CA GLN A 202 17.34 9.43 -5.59
C GLN A 202 15.89 8.95 -5.43
N MET A 203 15.32 8.99 -4.23
CA MET A 203 13.90 8.68 -4.02
C MET A 203 13.00 9.66 -4.76
N ARG A 204 13.29 10.96 -4.73
CA ARG A 204 12.56 11.97 -5.52
C ARG A 204 12.67 11.70 -7.03
N ALA A 205 13.85 11.30 -7.51
CA ALA A 205 14.02 10.91 -8.91
C ALA A 205 13.17 9.68 -9.29
N ASP A 206 13.05 8.68 -8.40
CA ASP A 206 12.17 7.53 -8.61
C ASP A 206 10.70 7.97 -8.74
N TRP A 207 10.23 8.86 -7.87
CA TRP A 207 8.88 9.39 -7.91
C TRP A 207 8.61 10.31 -9.10
N ASN A 208 9.61 11.06 -9.58
CA ASN A 208 9.50 11.83 -10.81
C ASN A 208 9.30 10.94 -12.06
N ARG A 209 9.84 9.71 -12.08
CA ARG A 209 9.53 8.75 -13.16
C ARG A 209 8.07 8.32 -13.14
N ILE A 210 7.48 8.13 -11.96
CA ILE A 210 6.04 7.86 -11.81
C ILE A 210 5.24 9.06 -12.32
N ALA A 211 5.63 10.28 -11.94
CA ALA A 211 4.98 11.51 -12.39
C ALA A 211 5.00 11.66 -13.92
N THR A 212 6.12 11.33 -14.55
CA THR A 212 6.26 11.32 -16.02
C THR A 212 5.30 10.33 -16.66
N HIS A 213 5.26 9.09 -16.14
CA HIS A 213 4.37 8.05 -16.67
C HIS A 213 2.88 8.40 -16.49
N LEU A 214 2.50 9.04 -15.37
CA LEU A 214 1.14 9.56 -15.17
C LEU A 214 0.73 10.60 -16.22
N LYS A 215 1.65 11.48 -16.62
CA LYS A 215 1.40 12.48 -17.68
C LYS A 215 1.21 11.83 -19.05
N GLU A 216 1.94 10.75 -19.33
CA GLU A 216 1.82 9.99 -20.58
C GLU A 216 0.47 9.28 -20.69
N LEU A 217 -0.06 8.76 -19.59
CA LEU A 217 -1.39 8.12 -19.54
C LEU A 217 -2.56 9.12 -19.66
N GLY A 218 -2.33 10.38 -19.27
CA GLY A 218 -3.35 11.44 -19.35
C GLY A 218 -3.43 12.18 -20.68
N ARG A 219 -2.58 11.80 -21.65
CA ARG A 219 -2.59 12.31 -23.04
C ARG A 219 -3.39 11.40 -23.93
#